data_e767fe1737e7b63f12e4fd8bb62c431c
#
_entry.id   e767fe1737e7b63f12e4fd8bb62c431c
#
_cell.length_a   1.000
_cell.length_b   1.000
_cell.length_c   1.000
_cell.angle_alpha   90.00
_cell.angle_beta   90.00
_cell.angle_gamma   90.00
#
_symmetry.space_group_name_H-M   'P 1'
#
loop_
_entity.id
_entity.type
_entity.pdbx_description
1 polymer ?
#
loop_
_entity_poly.entity_id
_entity_poly.type
_entity_poly.pdbx_seq_one_letter_code
_entity_poly.pdbx_strand_id
1 'polypeptide(L)'
;YSPATTISSYAAYFRNLSRWASKLYDLAVLSKKLATIDTDSPIDFVLEAARLTDLYTPEAFALFKKLEFKNLLGRFQCDAADQKIEQYFYAVEDFGEAEDVFAQAAGAALVSFSVISHKGEVKGISLSWEKEKIYYIPAQGFVTDQYLCEKMTEVLEKADAAVTMNVKEQLSYLHVEKKNLFDAAIAMYLLNPLKDTYAYEDIAKECLDLLVPSVQELLGKEDFGSEDEKAVKNAACYGTYNCLEGKAKLEEKLKQQDAKTLKKWLRFAVMADNIGQFENAISE
;
A
#
# COMPACT_ATOMS: atom_id res chain seq x y z
N TYR A 1 23.08 57.72 31.39
CA TYR A 1 21.84 57.31 30.73
C TYR A 1 20.78 58.36 31.03
N SER A 2 20.29 59.08 29.98
CA SER A 2 19.27 60.11 30.17
C SER A 2 17.89 59.47 30.32
N PRO A 3 17.07 59.83 31.33
CA PRO A 3 15.70 59.31 31.51
C PRO A 3 14.78 59.48 30.32
N ALA A 4 15.01 60.51 29.47
CA ALA A 4 14.23 60.83 28.28
C ALA A 4 14.35 59.77 27.17
N THR A 5 15.52 59.11 27.05
CA THR A 5 15.75 58.04 26.07
C THR A 5 14.99 56.74 26.42
N THR A 6 14.84 56.48 27.69
CA THR A 6 14.13 55.29 28.19
C THR A 6 12.61 55.40 27.99
N ILE A 7 12.02 56.57 28.29
CA ILE A 7 10.58 56.82 28.09
C ILE A 7 10.19 56.74 26.62
N SER A 8 11.04 57.27 25.72
CA SER A 8 10.78 57.19 24.28
C SER A 8 10.80 55.78 23.73
N SER A 9 11.68 54.89 24.24
CA SER A 9 11.74 53.48 23.84
C SER A 9 10.52 52.71 24.30
N TYR A 10 10.06 52.95 25.54
CA TYR A 10 8.81 52.32 26.02
C TYR A 10 7.57 52.78 25.26
N ALA A 11 7.47 54.06 24.93
CA ALA A 11 6.37 54.61 24.15
C ALA A 11 6.33 54.02 22.72
N ALA A 12 7.50 53.76 22.12
CA ALA A 12 7.60 53.09 20.83
C ALA A 12 7.19 51.61 20.94
N TYR A 13 7.59 50.93 21.98
CA TYR A 13 7.21 49.54 22.25
C TYR A 13 5.70 49.36 22.44
N PHE A 14 5.06 50.21 23.26
CA PHE A 14 3.60 50.19 23.47
C PHE A 14 2.83 50.56 22.19
N ARG A 15 3.30 51.46 21.37
CA ARG A 15 2.70 51.76 20.04
C ARG A 15 2.78 50.56 19.10
N ASN A 16 3.89 49.85 19.10
CA ASN A 16 4.01 48.65 18.29
C ASN A 16 3.09 47.52 18.79
N LEU A 17 3.00 47.30 20.11
CA LEU A 17 2.11 46.33 20.71
C LEU A 17 0.64 46.60 20.38
N SER A 18 0.17 47.85 20.49
CA SER A 18 -1.19 48.22 20.13
C SER A 18 -1.48 48.00 18.63
N ARG A 19 -0.49 48.31 17.79
CA ARG A 19 -0.60 48.07 16.32
C ARG A 19 -0.65 46.59 15.96
N TRP A 20 0.09 45.74 16.69
CA TRP A 20 0.02 44.30 16.54
C TRP A 20 -1.31 43.75 17.06
N ALA A 21 -1.75 44.20 18.23
CA ALA A 21 -3.05 43.80 18.79
C ALA A 21 -4.21 44.16 17.87
N SER A 22 -4.19 45.35 17.29
CA SER A 22 -5.20 45.78 16.32
C SER A 22 -5.20 44.94 15.04
N LYS A 23 -4.02 44.55 14.53
CA LYS A 23 -3.93 43.68 13.34
C LYS A 23 -4.41 42.25 13.58
N LEU A 24 -4.25 41.74 14.81
CA LEU A 24 -4.64 40.40 15.15
C LEU A 24 -6.10 40.30 15.67
N TYR A 25 -6.72 41.46 15.97
CA TYR A 25 -8.06 41.52 16.51
C TYR A 25 -9.10 40.81 15.61
N ASP A 26 -9.09 41.10 14.33
CA ASP A 26 -10.01 40.52 13.35
C ASP A 26 -9.82 38.99 13.23
N LEU A 27 -8.55 38.54 13.28
CA LEU A 27 -8.24 37.11 13.30
C LEU A 27 -8.71 36.45 14.60
N ALA A 28 -8.57 37.13 15.74
CA ALA A 28 -9.08 36.62 17.03
C ALA A 28 -10.61 36.53 17.04
N VAL A 29 -11.30 37.54 16.49
CA VAL A 29 -12.76 37.53 16.33
C VAL A 29 -13.21 36.39 15.42
N LEU A 30 -12.53 36.22 14.28
CA LEU A 30 -12.82 35.11 13.37
C LEU A 30 -12.56 33.75 14.03
N SER A 31 -11.45 33.60 14.72
CA SER A 31 -11.13 32.35 15.44
C SER A 31 -12.16 32.03 16.51
N LYS A 32 -12.62 33.05 17.27
CA LYS A 32 -13.69 32.91 18.25
C LYS A 32 -14.99 32.45 17.58
N LYS A 33 -15.37 33.05 16.46
CA LYS A 33 -16.58 32.68 15.71
C LYS A 33 -16.49 31.24 15.21
N LEU A 34 -15.35 30.82 14.67
CA LEU A 34 -15.12 29.45 14.17
C LEU A 34 -15.09 28.40 15.30
N ALA A 35 -14.60 28.78 16.48
CA ALA A 35 -14.52 27.89 17.63
C ALA A 35 -15.85 27.84 18.43
N THR A 36 -16.80 28.76 18.17
CA THR A 36 -18.09 28.76 18.86
C THR A 36 -19.02 27.78 18.18
N ILE A 37 -19.57 26.86 18.96
CA ILE A 37 -20.56 25.88 18.48
C ILE A 37 -21.82 26.65 18.09
N ASP A 38 -22.28 26.41 16.87
CA ASP A 38 -23.57 26.91 16.40
C ASP A 38 -24.71 26.01 16.95
N THR A 39 -25.48 26.54 17.88
CA THR A 39 -26.61 25.83 18.50
C THR A 39 -27.89 25.97 17.69
N ASP A 40 -27.93 26.87 16.70
CA ASP A 40 -29.11 27.15 15.87
C ASP A 40 -28.95 26.53 14.46
N SER A 41 -28.07 25.58 14.31
CA SER A 41 -27.94 24.84 13.06
C SER A 41 -29.24 24.20 12.64
N PRO A 42 -29.67 24.29 11.37
CA PRO A 42 -30.94 23.76 10.88
C PRO A 42 -30.85 22.22 10.76
N ILE A 43 -30.89 21.55 11.92
CA ILE A 43 -30.85 20.08 12.02
C ILE A 43 -32.20 19.62 12.59
N ASP A 44 -32.91 18.85 11.81
CA ASP A 44 -34.09 18.15 12.32
C ASP A 44 -33.65 16.96 13.17
N PHE A 45 -33.57 17.16 14.48
CA PHE A 45 -33.15 16.14 15.43
C PHE A 45 -34.34 15.67 16.28
N VAL A 46 -34.66 14.39 16.17
CA VAL A 46 -35.66 13.72 17.02
C VAL A 46 -34.92 12.76 17.95
N LEU A 47 -34.97 13.03 19.24
CA LEU A 47 -34.27 12.27 20.28
C LEU A 47 -34.65 10.77 20.27
N GLU A 48 -35.92 10.46 19.99
CA GLU A 48 -36.43 9.10 19.91
C GLU A 48 -35.79 8.33 18.73
N ALA A 49 -35.57 9.01 17.61
CA ALA A 49 -34.88 8.44 16.43
C ALA A 49 -33.38 8.21 16.67
N ALA A 50 -32.80 8.89 17.65
CA ALA A 50 -31.39 8.72 18.05
C ALA A 50 -31.17 7.55 19.03
N ARG A 51 -32.20 6.76 19.35
CA ARG A 51 -32.01 5.53 20.13
C ARG A 51 -31.10 4.57 19.39
N LEU A 52 -30.05 4.15 20.07
CA LEU A 52 -29.16 3.11 19.57
C LEU A 52 -29.94 1.78 19.49
N THR A 53 -30.10 1.28 18.30
CA THR A 53 -30.59 -0.07 18.02
C THR A 53 -29.39 -0.95 17.66
N ASP A 54 -29.51 -1.89 16.75
CA ASP A 54 -28.39 -2.63 16.23
C ASP A 54 -27.51 -1.69 15.36
N LEU A 55 -26.28 -1.47 15.80
CA LEU A 55 -25.32 -0.62 15.08
C LEU A 55 -24.57 -1.37 13.98
N TYR A 56 -24.66 -2.69 13.97
CA TYR A 56 -23.85 -3.55 13.11
C TYR A 56 -24.67 -4.13 11.95
N THR A 57 -25.43 -3.25 11.28
CA THR A 57 -26.22 -3.65 10.11
C THR A 57 -25.37 -3.77 8.85
N PRO A 58 -25.79 -4.56 7.84
CA PRO A 58 -25.09 -4.67 6.54
C PRO A 58 -24.91 -3.30 5.85
N GLU A 59 -25.90 -2.40 5.98
CA GLU A 59 -25.82 -1.05 5.40
C GLU A 59 -24.76 -0.20 6.10
N ALA A 60 -24.66 -0.31 7.45
CA ALA A 60 -23.61 0.36 8.21
C ALA A 60 -22.24 -0.21 7.84
N PHE A 61 -22.12 -1.53 7.66
CA PHE A 61 -20.89 -2.16 7.19
C PHE A 61 -20.43 -1.59 5.83
N ALA A 62 -21.35 -1.52 4.85
CA ALA A 62 -21.06 -0.98 3.53
C ALA A 62 -20.62 0.50 3.60
N LEU A 63 -21.24 1.30 4.49
CA LEU A 63 -20.89 2.70 4.69
C LEU A 63 -19.51 2.84 5.35
N PHE A 64 -19.21 2.07 6.38
CA PHE A 64 -17.91 2.09 7.05
C PHE A 64 -16.78 1.59 6.13
N LYS A 65 -17.07 0.60 5.27
CA LYS A 65 -16.16 0.16 4.22
C LYS A 65 -15.86 1.31 3.24
N LYS A 66 -16.88 2.02 2.79
CA LYS A 66 -16.74 3.19 1.90
C LYS A 66 -15.96 4.34 2.54
N LEU A 67 -16.13 4.55 3.85
CA LEU A 67 -15.45 5.58 4.64
C LEU A 67 -14.10 5.12 5.20
N GLU A 68 -13.70 3.86 4.94
CA GLU A 68 -12.40 3.28 5.34
C GLU A 68 -12.16 3.21 6.84
N PHE A 69 -13.20 3.02 7.63
CA PHE A 69 -13.09 2.85 9.07
C PHE A 69 -12.66 1.43 9.45
N LYS A 70 -11.44 1.03 9.04
CA LYS A 70 -10.89 -0.32 9.22
C LYS A 70 -11.08 -0.87 10.64
N ASN A 71 -10.75 -0.07 11.67
CA ASN A 71 -10.86 -0.48 13.07
C ASN A 71 -12.30 -0.75 13.53
N LEU A 72 -13.29 -0.16 12.87
CA LEU A 72 -14.71 -0.36 13.17
C LEU A 72 -15.28 -1.57 12.42
N LEU A 73 -14.77 -1.86 11.23
CA LEU A 73 -15.22 -3.02 10.44
C LEU A 73 -15.00 -4.35 11.16
N GLY A 74 -13.91 -4.49 11.92
CA GLY A 74 -13.65 -5.67 12.74
C GLY A 74 -14.66 -5.92 13.88
N ARG A 75 -15.53 -4.96 14.19
CA ARG A 75 -16.59 -5.10 15.21
C ARG A 75 -17.89 -5.66 14.64
N PHE A 76 -18.04 -5.66 13.33
CA PHE A 76 -19.19 -6.27 12.69
C PHE A 76 -19.03 -7.78 12.72
N GLN A 77 -19.99 -8.45 13.33
CA GLN A 77 -20.12 -9.92 13.26
C GLN A 77 -20.84 -10.36 11.97
N CYS A 78 -21.01 -9.45 11.02
CA CYS A 78 -21.44 -9.84 9.69
C CYS A 78 -20.46 -10.90 9.21
N ASP A 79 -21.01 -12.04 8.83
CA ASP A 79 -20.24 -13.09 8.19
C ASP A 79 -19.36 -12.43 7.12
N ALA A 80 -18.13 -12.16 7.48
CA ALA A 80 -17.06 -11.89 6.54
C ALA A 80 -16.80 -13.19 5.77
N ALA A 81 -17.92 -13.85 5.38
CA ALA A 81 -17.93 -15.01 4.51
C ALA A 81 -17.36 -14.65 3.15
N ASP A 82 -17.31 -13.33 2.83
CA ASP A 82 -16.89 -12.92 1.51
C ASP A 82 -15.38 -12.84 1.33
N GLN A 83 -14.53 -12.96 2.37
CA GLN A 83 -13.10 -12.75 2.09
C GLN A 83 -12.12 -13.35 3.10
N LYS A 84 -12.23 -14.63 3.41
CA LYS A 84 -11.06 -15.32 3.96
C LYS A 84 -10.09 -15.70 2.82
N ILE A 85 -9.51 -14.69 2.18
CA ILE A 85 -8.46 -14.91 1.19
C ILE A 85 -7.33 -15.74 1.78
N GLU A 86 -7.10 -15.63 3.07
CA GLU A 86 -6.10 -16.40 3.82
C GLU A 86 -6.28 -17.92 3.72
N GLN A 87 -7.48 -18.40 3.37
CA GLN A 87 -7.69 -19.84 3.10
C GLN A 87 -6.92 -20.33 1.87
N TYR A 88 -6.50 -19.41 0.99
CA TYR A 88 -5.71 -19.71 -0.20
C TYR A 88 -4.21 -19.58 0.02
N PHE A 89 -3.76 -19.28 1.26
CA PHE A 89 -2.37 -19.03 1.61
C PHE A 89 -1.73 -20.30 2.19
N TYR A 90 -0.82 -20.88 1.44
CA TYR A 90 -0.12 -22.12 1.78
C TYR A 90 1.32 -21.84 2.16
N ALA A 91 1.76 -22.35 3.30
CA ALA A 91 3.18 -22.44 3.62
C ALA A 91 3.71 -23.75 3.07
N VAL A 92 4.83 -23.71 2.38
CA VAL A 92 5.52 -24.86 1.84
C VAL A 92 6.73 -25.11 2.72
N GLU A 93 6.72 -26.21 3.47
CA GLU A 93 7.76 -26.56 4.44
C GLU A 93 8.67 -27.69 3.96
N ASP A 94 8.17 -28.50 3.01
CA ASP A 94 8.90 -29.63 2.46
C ASP A 94 9.65 -29.26 1.18
N PHE A 95 10.89 -29.75 1.05
CA PHE A 95 11.74 -29.48 -0.12
C PHE A 95 11.14 -30.04 -1.42
N GLY A 96 10.55 -31.24 -1.37
CA GLY A 96 9.92 -31.85 -2.54
C GLY A 96 8.69 -31.07 -3.00
N GLU A 97 7.87 -30.59 -2.06
CA GLU A 97 6.74 -29.72 -2.37
C GLU A 97 7.19 -28.39 -2.98
N ALA A 98 8.29 -27.80 -2.48
CA ALA A 98 8.87 -26.59 -3.06
C ALA A 98 9.30 -26.79 -4.53
N GLU A 99 9.95 -27.93 -4.85
CA GLU A 99 10.32 -28.27 -6.22
C GLU A 99 9.09 -28.41 -7.13
N ASP A 100 8.03 -29.07 -6.66
CA ASP A 100 6.79 -29.22 -7.41
C ASP A 100 6.10 -27.88 -7.67
N VAL A 101 6.09 -26.97 -6.69
CA VAL A 101 5.52 -25.63 -6.82
C VAL A 101 6.30 -24.82 -7.86
N PHE A 102 7.63 -24.80 -7.81
CA PHE A 102 8.45 -24.10 -8.80
C PHE A 102 8.31 -24.69 -10.20
N ALA A 103 8.25 -26.02 -10.31
CA ALA A 103 8.07 -26.70 -11.60
C ALA A 103 6.72 -26.34 -12.26
N GLN A 104 5.65 -26.29 -11.49
CA GLN A 104 4.33 -25.88 -11.96
C GLN A 104 4.30 -24.41 -12.35
N ALA A 105 4.86 -23.53 -11.53
CA ALA A 105 4.93 -22.09 -11.81
C ALA A 105 5.71 -21.78 -13.09
N ALA A 106 6.76 -22.52 -13.39
CA ALA A 106 7.60 -22.32 -14.57
C ALA A 106 6.84 -22.51 -15.91
N GLY A 107 5.73 -23.24 -15.90
CA GLY A 107 4.88 -23.45 -17.08
C GLY A 107 3.70 -22.49 -17.19
N ALA A 108 3.60 -21.52 -16.31
CA ALA A 108 2.43 -20.64 -16.22
C ALA A 108 2.51 -19.45 -17.20
N ALA A 109 1.36 -19.06 -17.74
CA ALA A 109 1.24 -17.88 -18.60
C ALA A 109 1.48 -16.56 -17.84
N LEU A 110 1.15 -16.53 -16.56
CA LEU A 110 1.38 -15.39 -15.68
C LEU A 110 1.74 -15.88 -14.29
N VAL A 111 2.84 -15.38 -13.74
CA VAL A 111 3.27 -15.64 -12.37
C VAL A 111 3.31 -14.34 -11.59
N SER A 112 2.66 -14.31 -10.45
CA SER A 112 2.88 -13.27 -9.44
C SER A 112 3.88 -13.76 -8.41
N PHE A 113 4.80 -12.89 -8.00
CA PHE A 113 5.83 -13.27 -7.03
C PHE A 113 6.25 -12.10 -6.13
N SER A 114 6.86 -12.43 -5.01
CA SER A 114 7.52 -11.48 -4.13
C SER A 114 8.69 -12.18 -3.42
N VAL A 115 9.88 -11.61 -3.54
CA VAL A 115 11.04 -11.98 -2.73
C VAL A 115 10.92 -11.27 -1.39
N ILE A 116 10.80 -12.02 -0.34
CA ILE A 116 10.66 -11.50 1.02
C ILE A 116 12.04 -11.41 1.64
N SER A 117 12.46 -10.20 1.96
CA SER A 117 13.79 -9.95 2.52
C SER A 117 13.73 -9.10 3.78
N HIS A 118 14.70 -9.27 4.66
CA HIS A 118 14.91 -8.44 5.83
C HIS A 118 16.42 -8.18 6.00
N LYS A 119 16.79 -6.92 6.11
CA LYS A 119 18.22 -6.48 6.24
C LYS A 119 19.16 -7.06 5.17
N GLY A 120 18.65 -7.23 3.95
CA GLY A 120 19.43 -7.76 2.82
C GLY A 120 19.48 -9.27 2.72
N GLU A 121 18.90 -10.02 3.66
CA GLU A 121 18.79 -11.48 3.62
C GLU A 121 17.42 -11.89 3.11
N VAL A 122 17.37 -12.86 2.20
CA VAL A 122 16.11 -13.43 1.72
C VAL A 122 15.54 -14.36 2.80
N LYS A 123 14.32 -14.08 3.22
CA LYS A 123 13.59 -14.87 4.24
C LYS A 123 12.64 -15.87 3.61
N GLY A 124 12.31 -15.71 2.35
CA GLY A 124 11.43 -16.60 1.61
C GLY A 124 10.98 -15.99 0.30
N ILE A 125 10.21 -16.76 -0.45
CA ILE A 125 9.54 -16.30 -1.68
C ILE A 125 8.06 -16.62 -1.59
N SER A 126 7.23 -15.66 -1.94
CA SER A 126 5.81 -15.91 -2.21
C SER A 126 5.58 -15.91 -3.72
N LEU A 127 4.82 -16.88 -4.22
CA LEU A 127 4.48 -16.96 -5.64
C LEU A 127 3.09 -17.57 -5.84
N SER A 128 2.48 -17.23 -6.98
CA SER A 128 1.21 -17.78 -7.43
C SER A 128 1.03 -17.61 -8.92
N TRP A 129 0.31 -18.52 -9.53
CA TRP A 129 -0.19 -18.45 -10.91
C TRP A 129 -1.69 -18.77 -10.99
N GLU A 130 -2.30 -19.08 -9.85
CA GLU A 130 -3.71 -19.40 -9.69
C GLU A 130 -4.32 -18.57 -8.57
N LYS A 131 -5.57 -18.15 -8.72
CA LYS A 131 -6.27 -17.29 -7.76
C LYS A 131 -6.39 -17.90 -6.36
N GLU A 132 -6.59 -19.20 -6.25
CA GLU A 132 -6.92 -19.89 -5.01
C GLU A 132 -5.74 -20.63 -4.40
N LYS A 133 -4.52 -20.40 -4.92
CA LYS A 133 -3.30 -21.03 -4.42
C LYS A 133 -2.16 -20.06 -4.43
N ILE A 134 -1.88 -19.49 -3.28
CA ILE A 134 -0.77 -18.60 -3.06
C ILE A 134 0.19 -19.28 -2.10
N TYR A 135 1.40 -19.51 -2.57
CA TYR A 135 2.42 -20.22 -1.84
C TYR A 135 3.42 -19.26 -1.21
N TYR A 136 3.81 -19.56 0.01
CA TYR A 136 4.97 -18.95 0.66
C TYR A 136 5.97 -20.05 1.00
N ILE A 137 7.18 -19.92 0.47
CA ILE A 137 8.27 -20.87 0.64
C ILE A 137 9.34 -20.15 1.48
N PRO A 138 9.46 -20.47 2.79
CA PRO A 138 10.46 -19.86 3.66
C PRO A 138 11.87 -20.36 3.35
N ALA A 139 12.87 -19.51 3.57
CA ALA A 139 14.28 -19.88 3.52
C ALA A 139 14.63 -20.61 4.83
N GLN A 140 14.51 -21.93 4.84
CA GLN A 140 14.80 -22.75 6.02
C GLN A 140 15.30 -24.14 5.66
N GLY A 141 16.14 -24.73 6.51
CA GLY A 141 16.65 -26.09 6.33
C GLY A 141 17.41 -26.27 5.03
N PHE A 142 16.94 -27.16 4.17
CA PHE A 142 17.53 -27.42 2.83
C PHE A 142 17.10 -26.39 1.78
N VAL A 143 16.04 -25.63 2.03
CA VAL A 143 15.59 -24.55 1.16
C VAL A 143 16.35 -23.27 1.54
N THR A 144 17.53 -23.11 0.95
CA THR A 144 18.36 -21.93 1.21
C THR A 144 17.90 -20.71 0.43
N ASP A 145 18.30 -19.53 0.84
CA ASP A 145 18.09 -18.27 0.12
C ASP A 145 18.60 -18.32 -1.32
N GLN A 146 19.81 -18.88 -1.51
CA GLN A 146 20.40 -19.08 -2.84
C GLN A 146 19.53 -20.02 -3.70
N TYR A 147 19.11 -21.16 -3.15
CA TYR A 147 18.23 -22.10 -3.84
C TYR A 147 16.94 -21.42 -4.29
N LEU A 148 16.28 -20.65 -3.39
CA LEU A 148 15.06 -19.92 -3.71
C LEU A 148 15.25 -18.92 -4.85
N CYS A 149 16.35 -18.15 -4.82
CA CYS A 149 16.66 -17.18 -5.85
C CYS A 149 16.95 -17.84 -7.21
N GLU A 150 17.70 -18.94 -7.22
CA GLU A 150 17.99 -19.72 -8.43
C GLU A 150 16.70 -20.30 -9.03
N LYS A 151 15.86 -20.93 -8.22
CA LYS A 151 14.59 -21.52 -8.68
C LYS A 151 13.60 -20.45 -9.17
N MET A 152 13.49 -19.33 -8.47
CA MET A 152 12.64 -18.25 -8.92
C MET A 152 13.15 -17.62 -10.23
N THR A 153 14.45 -17.51 -10.41
CA THR A 153 15.05 -17.10 -11.69
C THR A 153 14.65 -18.04 -12.83
N GLU A 154 14.76 -19.37 -12.62
CA GLU A 154 14.31 -20.37 -13.60
C GLU A 154 12.82 -20.24 -13.94
N VAL A 155 11.96 -20.00 -12.94
CA VAL A 155 10.53 -19.76 -13.13
C VAL A 155 10.29 -18.53 -14.00
N LEU A 156 10.96 -17.42 -13.69
CA LEU A 156 10.80 -16.18 -14.43
C LEU A 156 11.30 -16.28 -15.86
N GLU A 157 12.35 -17.04 -16.13
CA GLU A 157 12.85 -17.27 -17.49
C GLU A 157 11.85 -18.05 -18.36
N LYS A 158 11.15 -19.01 -17.77
CA LYS A 158 10.24 -19.93 -18.47
C LYS A 158 8.80 -19.41 -18.58
N ALA A 159 8.28 -18.73 -17.56
CA ALA A 159 6.92 -18.18 -17.58
C ALA A 159 6.75 -17.11 -18.68
N ASP A 160 5.58 -16.99 -19.30
CA ASP A 160 5.36 -16.01 -20.37
C ASP A 160 5.40 -14.56 -19.84
N ALA A 161 4.78 -14.30 -18.69
CA ALA A 161 4.74 -13.00 -18.05
C ALA A 161 4.86 -13.12 -16.53
N ALA A 162 5.29 -12.04 -15.87
CA ALA A 162 5.31 -12.00 -14.42
C ALA A 162 4.84 -10.64 -13.89
N VAL A 163 4.35 -10.62 -12.65
CA VAL A 163 3.91 -9.42 -11.94
C VAL A 163 4.42 -9.42 -10.51
N THR A 164 4.86 -8.26 -10.05
CA THR A 164 5.27 -8.05 -8.66
C THR A 164 5.13 -6.58 -8.27
N MET A 165 5.33 -6.29 -6.99
CA MET A 165 5.54 -4.92 -6.48
C MET A 165 7.03 -4.58 -6.54
N ASN A 166 7.37 -3.33 -6.92
CA ASN A 166 8.74 -2.82 -6.87
C ASN A 166 9.75 -3.74 -7.57
N VAL A 167 9.56 -3.97 -8.86
CA VAL A 167 10.40 -4.86 -9.69
C VAL A 167 11.89 -4.67 -9.46
N LYS A 168 12.37 -3.43 -9.37
CA LYS A 168 13.79 -3.11 -9.17
C LYS A 168 14.34 -3.72 -7.88
N GLU A 169 13.57 -3.66 -6.80
CA GLU A 169 13.94 -4.25 -5.52
C GLU A 169 13.98 -5.78 -5.62
N GLN A 170 12.97 -6.37 -6.25
CA GLN A 170 12.91 -7.82 -6.46
C GLN A 170 14.10 -8.35 -7.30
N LEU A 171 14.44 -7.64 -8.37
CA LEU A 171 15.56 -8.01 -9.25
C LEU A 171 16.95 -7.81 -8.61
N SER A 172 17.06 -7.15 -7.48
CA SER A 172 18.32 -7.09 -6.73
C SER A 172 18.75 -8.47 -6.19
N TYR A 173 17.80 -9.38 -6.01
CA TYR A 173 18.01 -10.76 -5.56
C TYR A 173 18.00 -11.79 -6.69
N LEU A 174 17.39 -11.44 -7.85
CA LEU A 174 17.16 -12.36 -8.96
C LEU A 174 17.92 -11.90 -10.20
N HIS A 175 18.73 -12.77 -10.77
CA HIS A 175 19.52 -12.49 -11.98
C HIS A 175 18.75 -12.87 -13.24
N VAL A 176 17.72 -12.08 -13.60
CA VAL A 176 16.89 -12.36 -14.76
C VAL A 176 16.74 -11.11 -15.63
N GLU A 177 16.88 -11.29 -16.96
CA GLU A 177 16.51 -10.29 -17.96
C GLU A 177 15.18 -10.70 -18.59
N LYS A 178 14.08 -10.21 -18.05
CA LYS A 178 12.74 -10.52 -18.55
C LYS A 178 12.05 -9.28 -19.10
N LYS A 179 11.56 -9.36 -20.36
CA LYS A 179 10.86 -8.26 -21.00
C LYS A 179 9.40 -8.10 -20.52
N ASN A 180 8.72 -9.20 -20.18
CA ASN A 180 7.30 -9.19 -19.80
C ASN A 180 7.14 -9.21 -18.28
N LEU A 181 7.73 -8.20 -17.61
CA LEU A 181 7.66 -8.03 -16.17
C LEU A 181 6.82 -6.79 -15.85
N PHE A 182 5.72 -6.97 -15.13
CA PHE A 182 4.78 -5.90 -14.78
C PHE A 182 5.05 -5.44 -13.35
N ASP A 183 5.32 -4.15 -13.18
CA ASP A 183 5.47 -3.53 -11.86
C ASP A 183 4.14 -2.90 -11.43
N ALA A 184 3.52 -3.48 -10.41
CA ALA A 184 2.24 -3.03 -9.90
C ALA A 184 2.34 -1.68 -9.16
N ALA A 185 3.46 -1.41 -8.49
CA ALA A 185 3.69 -0.13 -7.81
C ALA A 185 3.85 1.01 -8.82
N ILE A 186 4.62 0.80 -9.90
CA ILE A 186 4.73 1.78 -10.99
C ILE A 186 3.38 1.99 -11.67
N ALA A 187 2.61 0.93 -11.90
CA ALA A 187 1.27 1.05 -12.47
C ALA A 187 0.35 1.93 -11.61
N MET A 188 0.35 1.74 -10.30
CA MET A 188 -0.39 2.58 -9.35
C MET A 188 0.09 4.02 -9.37
N TYR A 189 1.41 4.24 -9.40
CA TYR A 189 1.99 5.57 -9.52
C TYR A 189 1.53 6.31 -10.79
N LEU A 190 1.52 5.61 -11.93
CA LEU A 190 1.06 6.19 -13.21
C LEU A 190 -0.41 6.58 -13.19
N LEU A 191 -1.24 5.85 -12.44
CA LEU A 191 -2.67 6.15 -12.27
C LEU A 191 -2.92 7.34 -11.33
N ASN A 192 -2.16 7.44 -10.25
CA ASN A 192 -2.27 8.53 -9.28
C ASN A 192 -0.90 8.91 -8.69
N PRO A 193 -0.16 9.82 -9.31
CA PRO A 193 1.19 10.20 -8.88
C PRO A 193 1.23 11.12 -7.65
N LEU A 194 0.08 11.43 -7.04
CA LEU A 194 -0.01 12.32 -5.88
C LEU A 194 -0.05 11.57 -4.54
N LYS A 195 0.03 10.24 -4.56
CA LYS A 195 0.14 9.43 -3.35
C LYS A 195 1.57 9.44 -2.82
N ASP A 196 1.71 9.38 -1.51
CA ASP A 196 3.01 9.31 -0.85
C ASP A 196 3.61 7.88 -0.91
N THR A 197 2.76 6.85 -0.94
CA THR A 197 3.16 5.43 -0.94
C THR A 197 2.26 4.60 -1.84
N TYR A 198 2.81 3.50 -2.33
CA TYR A 198 2.11 2.51 -3.16
C TYR A 198 2.37 1.13 -2.59
N ALA A 199 1.35 0.53 -2.00
CA ALA A 199 1.43 -0.76 -1.36
C ALA A 199 0.34 -1.71 -1.88
N TYR A 200 0.45 -3.00 -1.57
CA TYR A 200 -0.50 -3.99 -2.07
C TYR A 200 -1.94 -3.76 -1.57
N GLU A 201 -2.10 -3.18 -0.38
CA GLU A 201 -3.41 -2.81 0.15
C GLU A 201 -4.11 -1.73 -0.68
N ASP A 202 -3.35 -0.89 -1.39
CA ASP A 202 -3.92 0.07 -2.34
C ASP A 202 -4.49 -0.65 -3.56
N ILE A 203 -3.80 -1.69 -4.08
CA ILE A 203 -4.31 -2.51 -5.18
C ILE A 203 -5.58 -3.23 -4.74
N ALA A 204 -5.57 -3.83 -3.56
CA ALA A 204 -6.73 -4.51 -2.98
C ALA A 204 -7.94 -3.58 -2.95
N LYS A 205 -7.77 -2.38 -2.42
CA LYS A 205 -8.83 -1.38 -2.27
C LYS A 205 -9.30 -0.81 -3.61
N GLU A 206 -8.38 -0.33 -4.46
CA GLU A 206 -8.73 0.42 -5.66
C GLU A 206 -9.09 -0.45 -6.86
N CYS A 207 -8.57 -1.67 -6.89
CA CYS A 207 -8.79 -2.59 -8.00
C CYS A 207 -9.70 -3.76 -7.65
N LEU A 208 -9.65 -4.27 -6.42
CA LEU A 208 -10.35 -5.49 -6.04
C LEU A 208 -11.55 -5.25 -5.11
N ASP A 209 -11.73 -4.01 -4.62
CA ASP A 209 -12.74 -3.64 -3.60
C ASP A 209 -12.60 -4.49 -2.34
N LEU A 210 -11.34 -4.81 -1.96
CA LEU A 210 -10.97 -5.58 -0.80
C LEU A 210 -10.32 -4.71 0.27
N LEU A 211 -10.62 -5.01 1.54
CA LEU A 211 -9.88 -4.44 2.67
C LEU A 211 -8.98 -5.54 3.25
N VAL A 212 -7.69 -5.39 3.01
CA VAL A 212 -6.66 -6.31 3.52
C VAL A 212 -5.78 -5.59 4.53
N PRO A 213 -5.21 -6.29 5.51
CA PRO A 213 -4.27 -5.69 6.44
C PRO A 213 -2.98 -5.30 5.74
N SER A 214 -2.38 -4.18 6.14
CA SER A 214 -1.05 -3.76 5.66
C SER A 214 0.06 -4.61 6.30
N VAL A 215 1.27 -4.54 5.72
CA VAL A 215 2.46 -5.16 6.32
C VAL A 215 2.66 -4.68 7.75
N GLN A 216 2.50 -3.37 8.00
CA GLN A 216 2.66 -2.80 9.33
C GLN A 216 1.59 -3.26 10.33
N GLU A 217 0.35 -3.48 9.87
CA GLU A 217 -0.72 -4.02 10.72
C GLU A 217 -0.46 -5.49 11.10
N LEU A 218 0.17 -6.29 10.21
CA LEU A 218 0.48 -7.70 10.45
C LEU A 218 1.77 -7.90 11.24
N LEU A 219 2.84 -7.17 10.89
CA LEU A 219 4.20 -7.44 11.39
C LEU A 219 4.71 -6.36 12.35
N GLY A 220 4.00 -5.24 12.49
CA GLY A 220 4.40 -4.14 13.35
C GLY A 220 5.70 -3.48 12.89
N LYS A 221 6.60 -3.20 13.86
CA LYS A 221 7.88 -2.52 13.59
C LYS A 221 9.00 -3.45 13.11
N GLU A 222 8.82 -4.75 13.26
CA GLU A 222 9.84 -5.75 12.93
C GLU A 222 9.84 -6.12 11.45
N ASP A 223 8.74 -5.72 10.75
CA ASP A 223 8.59 -6.00 9.34
C ASP A 223 8.78 -7.52 9.05
N PHE A 224 9.35 -7.92 7.94
CA PHE A 224 9.63 -9.32 7.61
C PHE A 224 10.75 -9.97 8.45
N GLY A 225 11.25 -9.29 9.48
CA GLY A 225 12.11 -9.85 10.51
C GLY A 225 11.36 -10.46 11.70
N SER A 226 10.02 -10.42 11.69
CA SER A 226 9.18 -10.97 12.75
C SER A 226 9.36 -12.48 12.90
N GLU A 227 9.34 -12.96 14.15
CA GLU A 227 9.34 -14.39 14.47
C GLU A 227 7.95 -15.06 14.30
N ASP A 228 6.90 -14.28 14.05
CA ASP A 228 5.56 -14.79 13.75
C ASP A 228 5.48 -15.26 12.29
N GLU A 229 5.84 -16.50 12.05
CA GLU A 229 5.83 -17.13 10.73
C GLU A 229 4.47 -17.04 10.01
N LYS A 230 3.37 -17.11 10.78
CA LYS A 230 2.03 -16.98 10.23
C LYS A 230 1.76 -15.59 9.72
N ALA A 231 2.17 -14.55 10.47
CA ALA A 231 2.03 -13.17 10.08
C ALA A 231 2.92 -12.86 8.86
N VAL A 232 4.16 -13.36 8.83
CA VAL A 232 5.09 -13.23 7.69
C VAL A 232 4.49 -13.88 6.44
N LYS A 233 4.02 -15.12 6.54
CA LYS A 233 3.34 -15.80 5.44
C LYS A 233 2.16 -14.99 4.91
N ASN A 234 1.29 -14.53 5.81
CA ASN A 234 0.10 -13.78 5.41
C ASN A 234 0.49 -12.47 4.69
N ALA A 235 1.43 -11.70 5.23
CA ALA A 235 1.89 -10.47 4.61
C ALA A 235 2.48 -10.71 3.20
N ALA A 236 3.30 -11.74 3.05
CA ALA A 236 3.88 -12.13 1.76
C ALA A 236 2.81 -12.56 0.76
N CYS A 237 1.87 -13.40 1.18
CA CYS A 237 0.81 -13.91 0.32
C CYS A 237 -0.20 -12.84 -0.10
N TYR A 238 -0.52 -11.87 0.78
CA TYR A 238 -1.36 -10.74 0.39
C TYR A 238 -0.75 -9.93 -0.74
N GLY A 239 0.56 -9.64 -0.68
CA GLY A 239 1.26 -8.94 -1.76
C GLY A 239 1.14 -9.67 -3.10
N THR A 240 1.45 -10.96 -3.11
CA THR A 240 1.39 -11.81 -4.30
C THR A 240 -0.04 -11.94 -4.85
N TYR A 241 -1.03 -12.18 -3.99
CA TYR A 241 -2.44 -12.28 -4.36
C TYR A 241 -2.95 -11.00 -5.03
N ASN A 242 -2.70 -9.85 -4.38
CA ASN A 242 -3.20 -8.57 -4.88
C ASN A 242 -2.54 -8.17 -6.20
N CYS A 243 -1.27 -8.50 -6.42
CA CYS A 243 -0.60 -8.29 -7.70
C CYS A 243 -1.20 -9.17 -8.80
N LEU A 244 -1.46 -10.45 -8.52
CA LEU A 244 -2.03 -11.38 -9.50
C LEU A 244 -3.42 -10.94 -9.96
N GLU A 245 -4.32 -10.73 -9.00
CA GLU A 245 -5.71 -10.37 -9.26
C GLU A 245 -5.87 -8.92 -9.75
N GLY A 246 -5.02 -8.02 -9.27
CA GLY A 246 -5.08 -6.60 -9.62
C GLY A 246 -4.51 -6.25 -10.99
N LYS A 247 -3.58 -7.07 -11.52
CA LYS A 247 -2.86 -6.77 -12.77
C LYS A 247 -3.79 -6.41 -13.93
N ALA A 248 -4.78 -7.24 -14.22
CA ALA A 248 -5.70 -7.02 -15.34
C ALA A 248 -6.48 -5.70 -15.21
N LYS A 249 -6.92 -5.35 -14.00
CA LYS A 249 -7.63 -4.09 -13.73
C LYS A 249 -6.70 -2.88 -13.78
N LEU A 250 -5.45 -3.02 -13.34
CA LEU A 250 -4.44 -1.97 -13.49
C LEU A 250 -4.14 -1.70 -14.96
N GLU A 251 -3.96 -2.73 -15.77
CA GLU A 251 -3.74 -2.59 -17.21
C GLU A 251 -4.95 -1.94 -17.90
N GLU A 252 -6.17 -2.32 -17.54
CA GLU A 252 -7.39 -1.70 -18.08
C GLU A 252 -7.45 -0.21 -17.76
N LYS A 253 -7.22 0.17 -16.49
CA LYS A 253 -7.19 1.58 -16.08
C LYS A 253 -6.08 2.36 -16.79
N LEU A 254 -4.89 1.78 -16.95
CA LEU A 254 -3.79 2.42 -17.68
C LEU A 254 -4.13 2.64 -19.15
N LYS A 255 -4.81 1.72 -19.82
CA LYS A 255 -5.26 1.88 -21.22
C LYS A 255 -6.26 3.03 -21.39
N GLN A 256 -7.00 3.39 -20.35
CA GLN A 256 -7.94 4.51 -20.37
C GLN A 256 -7.24 5.88 -20.19
N GLN A 257 -5.98 5.90 -19.78
CA GLN A 257 -5.20 7.12 -19.58
C GLN A 257 -4.62 7.65 -20.89
N ASP A 258 -4.42 8.98 -20.97
CA ASP A 258 -3.75 9.60 -22.11
C ASP A 258 -2.27 9.19 -22.20
N ALA A 259 -1.88 8.60 -23.33
CA ALA A 259 -0.53 8.09 -23.55
C ALA A 259 0.57 9.17 -23.39
N LYS A 260 0.29 10.43 -23.69
CA LYS A 260 1.24 11.53 -23.50
C LYS A 260 1.47 11.84 -22.04
N THR A 261 0.41 11.80 -21.25
CA THR A 261 0.46 11.97 -19.80
C THR A 261 1.21 10.81 -19.14
N LEU A 262 0.93 9.56 -19.52
CA LEU A 262 1.65 8.39 -19.02
C LEU A 262 3.15 8.47 -19.31
N LYS A 263 3.55 8.80 -20.54
CA LYS A 263 4.98 8.99 -20.88
C LYS A 263 5.66 10.08 -20.05
N LYS A 264 4.96 11.15 -19.74
CA LYS A 264 5.49 12.22 -18.87
C LYS A 264 5.75 11.69 -17.46
N TRP A 265 4.77 11.03 -16.85
CA TRP A 265 4.89 10.52 -15.48
C TRP A 265 5.89 9.37 -15.37
N LEU A 266 5.94 8.49 -16.36
CA LEU A 266 6.94 7.42 -16.41
C LEU A 266 8.37 7.99 -16.42
N ARG A 267 8.62 9.07 -17.16
CA ARG A 267 9.93 9.75 -17.12
C ARG A 267 10.28 10.24 -15.72
N PHE A 268 9.33 10.80 -14.97
CA PHE A 268 9.57 11.23 -13.59
C PHE A 268 9.85 10.06 -12.66
N ALA A 269 9.10 8.98 -12.75
CA ALA A 269 9.33 7.76 -11.96
C ALA A 269 10.74 7.20 -12.20
N VAL A 270 11.17 7.15 -13.46
CA VAL A 270 12.49 6.67 -13.87
C VAL A 270 13.60 7.64 -13.45
N MET A 271 13.37 8.95 -13.49
CA MET A 271 14.38 9.95 -13.08
C MET A 271 14.61 9.97 -11.57
N ALA A 272 13.62 9.62 -10.76
CA ALA A 272 13.78 9.51 -9.31
C ALA A 272 14.69 8.34 -8.90
N ASP A 273 14.84 7.33 -9.75
CA ASP A 273 15.46 6.04 -9.40
C ASP A 273 16.49 5.51 -10.41
N ASN A 274 17.48 6.31 -10.80
CA ASN A 274 18.62 5.86 -11.66
C ASN A 274 18.27 5.19 -13.02
N ILE A 275 18.28 5.95 -13.97
CA ILE A 275 17.90 6.07 -15.38
C ILE A 275 18.39 4.95 -16.34
N GLY A 276 19.32 4.09 -15.99
CA GLY A 276 20.10 3.35 -17.00
C GLY A 276 19.41 2.16 -17.69
N GLN A 277 18.39 1.57 -17.09
CA GLN A 277 17.80 0.31 -17.60
C GLN A 277 16.41 0.47 -18.27
N PHE A 278 15.71 1.58 -18.06
CA PHE A 278 14.36 1.79 -18.56
C PHE A 278 14.27 2.53 -19.92
N GLU A 279 15.31 3.22 -20.34
CA GLU A 279 15.29 3.91 -21.64
C GLU A 279 15.17 2.95 -22.83
N ASN A 280 15.66 1.72 -22.69
CA ASN A 280 15.54 0.69 -23.73
C ASN A 280 14.16 0.04 -23.83
N ALA A 281 13.37 0.06 -22.77
CA ALA A 281 12.00 -0.50 -22.76
C ALA A 281 10.92 0.47 -23.30
N ILE A 282 11.27 1.75 -23.49
CA ILE A 282 10.34 2.80 -23.96
C ILE A 282 10.55 3.13 -25.45
N SER A 283 11.66 2.67 -26.05
CA SER A 283 12.01 2.95 -27.45
C SER A 283 11.47 1.95 -28.46
N GLU A 284 10.77 0.89 -28.03
CA GLU A 284 9.94 -0.01 -28.83
C GLU A 284 8.44 0.26 -28.55
#